data_ab1672d84109b54bb9b50c10bf1c1326
#
_entry.id   ab1672d84109b54bb9b50c10bf1c1326
#
_cell.length_a   1.000
_cell.length_b   1.000
_cell.length_c   1.000
_cell.angle_alpha   90.00
_cell.angle_beta   90.00
_cell.angle_gamma   90.00
#
_symmetry.space_group_name_H-M   'P 1'
#
loop_
_entity.id
_entity.type
_entity.pdbx_description
1 polymer ?
#
loop_
_entity_poly.entity_id
_entity_poly.type
_entity_poly.pdbx_seq_one_letter_code
_entity_poly.pdbx_strand_id
1 'polypeptide(L)'
;MLLTVIKSIKNEIAIVTFISLLFVLIFFVFSLPKSALILGVAIILFIMCIYWWISYLGFQKEERLKEKVVSLEEELFEMKNKQIEYRKDVESYFLTWVHQIKTPITASQLLLERNEPNVVNQVRQEIVQIDNYTRLALSYLKLLNEASDMTITEVTIDDLIKPLIMKYRIHFIEQHTKIHYQSIDNSVLTDAQWTSILIEQILNNALKYARGKDIWIDFDSTSQQLCIKDNGIGISQADLPKIFDKGYSGYNGSLNDLSLIHI
;
A
#
# COMPACT_ATOMS: atom_id res chain seq x y z
N MET A 1 -33.99 -23.14 7.55
CA MET A 1 -34.39 -22.64 6.23
C MET A 1 -35.76 -23.18 5.80
N LEU A 2 -35.95 -24.46 5.48
CA LEU A 2 -37.26 -25.03 5.12
C LEU A 2 -38.38 -24.82 6.17
N LEU A 3 -38.05 -24.93 7.45
CA LEU A 3 -38.98 -24.73 8.57
C LEU A 3 -39.47 -23.29 8.73
N THR A 4 -38.69 -22.29 8.43
CA THR A 4 -39.08 -20.87 8.49
C THR A 4 -39.99 -20.50 7.32
N VAL A 5 -39.70 -21.01 6.14
CA VAL A 5 -40.56 -20.87 4.95
C VAL A 5 -41.91 -21.56 5.19
N ILE A 6 -41.92 -22.77 5.73
CA ILE A 6 -43.13 -23.53 6.05
C ILE A 6 -43.94 -22.80 7.13
N LYS A 7 -43.34 -22.15 8.11
CA LYS A 7 -44.03 -21.41 9.17
C LYS A 7 -44.67 -20.12 8.65
N SER A 8 -44.02 -19.41 7.71
CA SER A 8 -44.58 -18.24 7.04
C SER A 8 -45.76 -18.61 6.15
N ILE A 9 -45.65 -19.70 5.41
CA ILE A 9 -46.68 -20.17 4.49
C ILE A 9 -47.85 -20.85 5.22
N LYS A 10 -47.68 -21.31 6.46
CA LYS A 10 -48.69 -22.05 7.20
C LYS A 10 -50.01 -21.30 7.40
N ASN A 11 -49.94 -20.01 7.72
CA ASN A 11 -51.14 -19.17 7.89
C ASN A 11 -51.85 -18.93 6.55
N GLU A 12 -51.11 -18.81 5.49
CA GLU A 12 -51.65 -18.55 4.15
C GLU A 12 -52.26 -19.81 3.54
N ILE A 13 -51.64 -20.99 3.73
CA ILE A 13 -52.21 -22.27 3.35
C ILE A 13 -53.53 -22.48 4.14
N ALA A 14 -53.60 -22.12 5.42
CA ALA A 14 -54.81 -22.21 6.21
C ALA A 14 -55.96 -21.33 5.67
N ILE A 15 -55.64 -20.11 5.24
CA ILE A 15 -56.61 -19.18 4.65
C ILE A 15 -57.13 -19.72 3.30
N VAL A 16 -56.23 -20.21 2.43
CA VAL A 16 -56.63 -20.75 1.13
C VAL A 16 -57.45 -22.04 1.27
N THR A 17 -57.07 -22.94 2.20
CA THR A 17 -57.85 -24.13 2.48
C THR A 17 -59.24 -23.77 3.01
N PHE A 18 -59.31 -22.77 3.86
CA PHE A 18 -60.62 -22.28 4.38
C PHE A 18 -61.49 -21.70 3.26
N ILE A 19 -60.95 -20.86 2.34
CA ILE A 19 -61.64 -20.30 1.20
C ILE A 19 -62.13 -21.42 0.26
N SER A 20 -61.24 -22.40 -0.01
CA SER A 20 -61.60 -23.55 -0.90
C SER A 20 -62.75 -24.39 -0.29
N LEU A 21 -62.73 -24.60 1.02
CA LEU A 21 -63.77 -25.33 1.76
C LEU A 21 -65.10 -24.59 1.75
N LEU A 22 -65.06 -23.29 1.90
CA LEU A 22 -66.20 -22.39 1.85
C LEU A 22 -66.81 -22.39 0.43
N PHE A 23 -65.97 -22.40 -0.62
CA PHE A 23 -66.39 -22.49 -2.00
C PHE A 23 -67.15 -23.82 -2.30
N VAL A 24 -66.60 -24.96 -1.80
CA VAL A 24 -67.25 -26.24 -1.93
C VAL A 24 -68.60 -26.28 -1.21
N LEU A 25 -68.67 -25.68 -0.04
CA LEU A 25 -69.90 -25.58 0.74
C LEU A 25 -70.97 -24.80 -0.02
N ILE A 26 -70.65 -23.62 -0.58
CA ILE A 26 -71.54 -22.80 -1.40
C ILE A 26 -72.03 -23.58 -2.61
N PHE A 27 -71.13 -24.36 -3.28
CA PHE A 27 -71.49 -25.19 -4.42
C PHE A 27 -72.60 -26.20 -4.03
N PHE A 28 -72.44 -26.85 -2.89
CA PHE A 28 -73.40 -27.87 -2.39
C PHE A 28 -74.76 -27.25 -2.01
N VAL A 29 -74.76 -26.07 -1.35
CA VAL A 29 -75.97 -25.37 -0.93
C VAL A 29 -76.83 -24.88 -2.11
N PHE A 30 -76.16 -24.41 -3.18
CA PHE A 30 -76.85 -23.79 -4.33
C PHE A 30 -77.06 -24.78 -5.52
N SER A 31 -76.72 -26.08 -5.38
CA SER A 31 -76.86 -27.12 -6.40
C SER A 31 -76.35 -26.68 -7.79
N LEU A 32 -75.19 -26.06 -7.86
CA LEU A 32 -74.61 -25.52 -9.07
C LEU A 32 -74.18 -26.62 -10.08
N PRO A 33 -74.13 -26.39 -11.36
CA PRO A 33 -73.71 -27.36 -12.36
C PRO A 33 -72.24 -27.75 -12.17
N LYS A 34 -71.88 -29.02 -12.40
CA LYS A 34 -70.48 -29.55 -12.22
C LYS A 34 -69.41 -28.77 -12.98
N SER A 35 -69.78 -28.17 -14.10
CA SER A 35 -68.87 -27.30 -14.88
C SER A 35 -68.45 -26.03 -14.10
N ALA A 36 -69.34 -25.49 -13.27
CA ALA A 36 -69.00 -24.33 -12.45
C ALA A 36 -68.03 -24.69 -11.31
N LEU A 37 -68.13 -25.89 -10.74
CA LEU A 37 -67.16 -26.41 -9.77
C LEU A 37 -65.76 -26.53 -10.35
N ILE A 38 -65.63 -27.15 -11.49
CA ILE A 38 -64.34 -27.36 -12.17
C ILE A 38 -63.69 -26.01 -12.49
N LEU A 39 -64.46 -25.05 -13.02
CA LEU A 39 -63.98 -23.71 -13.32
C LEU A 39 -63.49 -22.96 -12.06
N GLY A 40 -64.26 -23.03 -10.97
CA GLY A 40 -63.89 -22.39 -9.71
C GLY A 40 -62.62 -22.96 -9.10
N VAL A 41 -62.47 -24.28 -9.08
CA VAL A 41 -61.23 -24.95 -8.61
C VAL A 41 -60.04 -24.57 -9.49
N ALA A 42 -60.25 -24.52 -10.84
CA ALA A 42 -59.15 -24.11 -11.74
C ALA A 42 -58.68 -22.70 -11.48
N ILE A 43 -59.60 -21.76 -11.23
CA ILE A 43 -59.27 -20.35 -10.91
C ILE A 43 -58.52 -20.27 -9.59
N ILE A 44 -58.96 -20.98 -8.54
CA ILE A 44 -58.25 -21.01 -7.25
C ILE A 44 -56.85 -21.54 -7.40
N LEU A 45 -56.63 -22.65 -8.11
CA LEU A 45 -55.31 -23.21 -8.36
C LEU A 45 -54.40 -22.23 -9.15
N PHE A 46 -54.96 -21.54 -10.15
CA PHE A 46 -54.25 -20.55 -10.95
C PHE A 46 -53.77 -19.37 -10.07
N ILE A 47 -54.64 -18.82 -9.22
CA ILE A 47 -54.29 -17.75 -8.25
C ILE A 47 -53.22 -18.23 -7.29
N MET A 48 -53.33 -19.48 -6.80
CA MET A 48 -52.28 -20.05 -5.91
C MET A 48 -50.94 -20.18 -6.62
N CYS A 49 -50.89 -20.61 -7.87
CA CYS A 49 -49.66 -20.68 -8.66
C CYS A 49 -49.00 -19.29 -8.83
N ILE A 50 -49.79 -18.27 -9.16
CA ILE A 50 -49.29 -16.87 -9.27
C ILE A 50 -48.77 -16.41 -7.93
N TYR A 51 -49.48 -16.61 -6.85
CA TYR A 51 -49.08 -16.21 -5.52
C TYR A 51 -47.75 -16.90 -5.10
N TRP A 52 -47.64 -18.19 -5.34
CA TRP A 52 -46.43 -18.98 -5.07
C TRP A 52 -45.23 -18.47 -5.89
N TRP A 53 -45.46 -18.13 -7.13
CA TRP A 53 -44.45 -17.55 -8.02
C TRP A 53 -43.93 -16.22 -7.50
N ILE A 54 -44.81 -15.33 -7.08
CA ILE A 54 -44.46 -14.01 -6.53
C ILE A 54 -43.71 -14.18 -5.21
N SER A 55 -44.14 -15.06 -4.32
CA SER A 55 -43.51 -15.37 -3.05
C SER A 55 -42.10 -15.94 -3.25
N TYR A 56 -41.94 -16.85 -4.22
CA TYR A 56 -40.63 -17.43 -4.58
C TYR A 56 -39.66 -16.35 -5.10
N LEU A 57 -40.13 -15.45 -5.96
CA LEU A 57 -39.32 -14.33 -6.46
C LEU A 57 -38.91 -13.37 -5.34
N GLY A 58 -39.81 -13.09 -4.41
CA GLY A 58 -39.56 -12.28 -3.22
C GLY A 58 -38.47 -12.91 -2.34
N PHE A 59 -38.56 -14.21 -2.09
CA PHE A 59 -37.57 -14.96 -1.33
C PHE A 59 -36.18 -14.95 -1.99
N GLN A 60 -36.11 -15.18 -3.29
CA GLN A 60 -34.83 -15.10 -4.03
C GLN A 60 -34.19 -13.70 -3.97
N LYS A 61 -35.03 -12.67 -4.04
CA LYS A 61 -34.53 -11.30 -3.94
C LYS A 61 -33.98 -11.00 -2.56
N GLU A 62 -34.63 -11.45 -1.50
CA GLU A 62 -34.18 -11.28 -0.12
C GLU A 62 -32.85 -12.03 0.14
N GLU A 63 -32.72 -13.27 -0.37
CA GLU A 63 -31.51 -14.07 -0.23
C GLU A 63 -30.31 -13.40 -0.95
N ARG A 64 -30.51 -12.93 -2.18
CA ARG A 64 -29.49 -12.17 -2.94
C ARG A 64 -29.08 -10.88 -2.22
N LEU A 65 -30.04 -10.19 -1.59
CA LEU A 65 -29.74 -8.99 -0.82
C LEU A 65 -28.91 -9.31 0.41
N LYS A 66 -29.22 -10.40 1.11
CA LYS A 66 -28.43 -10.88 2.27
C LYS A 66 -27.00 -11.24 1.85
N GLU A 67 -26.83 -11.99 0.76
CA GLU A 67 -25.51 -12.32 0.23
C GLU A 67 -24.71 -11.06 -0.12
N LYS A 68 -25.37 -10.08 -0.76
CA LYS A 68 -24.73 -8.81 -1.12
C LYS A 68 -24.33 -7.96 0.09
N VAL A 69 -25.15 -7.98 1.15
CA VAL A 69 -24.80 -7.30 2.42
C VAL A 69 -23.57 -7.93 3.04
N VAL A 70 -23.52 -9.26 3.13
CA VAL A 70 -22.36 -9.98 3.68
C VAL A 70 -21.09 -9.68 2.86
N SER A 71 -21.17 -9.73 1.53
CA SER A 71 -20.00 -9.40 0.69
C SER A 71 -19.51 -7.96 0.86
N LEU A 72 -20.44 -7.00 1.00
CA LEU A 72 -20.09 -5.61 1.25
C LEU A 72 -19.50 -5.38 2.65
N GLU A 73 -19.97 -6.12 3.66
CA GLU A 73 -19.39 -6.09 5.00
C GLU A 73 -17.96 -6.64 5.01
N GLU A 74 -17.69 -7.72 4.26
CA GLU A 74 -16.34 -8.27 4.08
C GLU A 74 -15.41 -7.28 3.37
N GLU A 75 -15.87 -6.66 2.27
CA GLU A 75 -15.09 -5.63 1.56
C GLU A 75 -14.80 -4.41 2.46
N LEU A 76 -15.77 -3.94 3.22
CA LEU A 76 -15.58 -2.87 4.18
C LEU A 76 -14.57 -3.23 5.28
N PHE A 77 -14.62 -4.46 5.77
CA PHE A 77 -13.68 -4.95 6.77
C PHE A 77 -12.25 -5.00 6.22
N GLU A 78 -12.07 -5.52 5.00
CA GLU A 78 -10.77 -5.53 4.33
C GLU A 78 -10.22 -4.13 4.08
N MET A 79 -11.07 -3.21 3.57
CA MET A 79 -10.67 -1.81 3.36
C MET A 79 -10.26 -1.14 4.68
N LYS A 80 -11.00 -1.39 5.75
CA LYS A 80 -10.70 -0.85 7.08
C LYS A 80 -9.37 -1.38 7.63
N ASN A 81 -9.09 -2.66 7.44
CA ASN A 81 -7.83 -3.26 7.84
C ASN A 81 -6.65 -2.67 7.05
N LYS A 82 -6.77 -2.55 5.73
CA LYS A 82 -5.78 -1.88 4.88
C LYS A 82 -5.52 -0.44 5.31
N GLN A 83 -6.58 0.30 5.66
CA GLN A 83 -6.45 1.69 6.14
C GLN A 83 -5.73 1.77 7.49
N ILE A 84 -6.00 0.82 8.41
CA ILE A 84 -5.31 0.75 9.72
C ILE A 84 -3.83 0.42 9.52
N GLU A 85 -3.51 -0.54 8.65
CA GLU A 85 -2.14 -0.92 8.32
C GLU A 85 -1.38 0.25 7.70
N TYR A 86 -1.97 0.88 6.69
CA TYR A 86 -1.44 2.09 6.05
C TYR A 86 -1.15 3.20 7.07
N ARG A 87 -2.09 3.49 7.98
CA ARG A 87 -1.91 4.51 9.01
C ARG A 87 -0.76 4.17 9.96
N LYS A 88 -0.66 2.91 10.40
CA LYS A 88 0.45 2.44 11.24
C LYS A 88 1.78 2.59 10.52
N ASP A 89 1.81 2.34 9.23
CA ASP A 89 2.99 2.47 8.40
C ASP A 89 3.46 3.90 8.33
N VAL A 90 2.57 4.83 8.02
CA VAL A 90 2.85 6.27 7.98
C VAL A 90 3.36 6.76 9.34
N GLU A 91 2.70 6.37 10.42
CA GLU A 91 3.08 6.74 11.79
C GLU A 91 4.46 6.22 12.17
N SER A 92 4.76 4.95 11.84
CA SER A 92 6.07 4.33 12.07
C SER A 92 7.19 5.05 11.30
N TYR A 93 6.97 5.39 10.02
CA TYR A 93 7.92 6.16 9.23
C TYR A 93 8.13 7.56 9.81
N PHE A 94 7.06 8.24 10.21
CA PHE A 94 7.16 9.58 10.80
C PHE A 94 8.01 9.57 12.07
N LEU A 95 7.79 8.62 12.97
CA LEU A 95 8.59 8.46 14.19
C LEU A 95 10.07 8.21 13.85
N THR A 96 10.35 7.39 12.87
CA THR A 96 11.71 7.10 12.41
C THR A 96 12.39 8.37 11.91
N TRP A 97 11.72 9.17 11.04
CA TRP A 97 12.31 10.42 10.54
C TRP A 97 12.55 11.46 11.63
N VAL A 98 11.61 11.61 12.56
CA VAL A 98 11.81 12.51 13.71
C VAL A 98 13.07 12.11 14.49
N HIS A 99 13.28 10.81 14.70
CA HIS A 99 14.48 10.31 15.37
C HIS A 99 15.75 10.58 14.55
N GLN A 100 15.71 10.32 13.24
CA GLN A 100 16.82 10.53 12.31
C GLN A 100 17.24 12.01 12.20
N ILE A 101 16.28 12.93 12.22
CA ILE A 101 16.54 14.38 12.18
C ILE A 101 17.07 14.87 13.55
N LYS A 102 16.58 14.30 14.65
CA LYS A 102 17.00 14.71 16.00
C LYS A 102 18.47 14.40 16.26
N THR A 103 19.00 13.29 15.76
CA THR A 103 20.40 12.87 15.95
C THR A 103 21.40 13.91 15.42
N PRO A 104 21.39 14.33 14.14
CA PRO A 104 22.30 15.35 13.63
C PRO A 104 22.06 16.75 14.24
N ILE A 105 20.84 17.06 14.69
CA ILE A 105 20.59 18.30 15.44
C ILE A 105 21.35 18.26 16.77
N THR A 106 21.24 17.16 17.52
CA THR A 106 21.95 17.00 18.80
C THR A 106 23.46 17.00 18.58
N ALA A 107 23.95 16.30 17.54
CA ALA A 107 25.36 16.31 17.17
C ALA A 107 25.85 17.74 16.85
N SER A 108 25.09 18.51 16.06
CA SER A 108 25.42 19.89 15.75
C SER A 108 25.51 20.77 17.01
N GLN A 109 24.59 20.60 17.98
CA GLN A 109 24.62 21.35 19.24
C GLN A 109 25.88 21.02 20.05
N LEU A 110 26.21 19.72 20.21
CA LEU A 110 27.40 19.28 20.91
C LEU A 110 28.70 19.75 20.24
N LEU A 111 28.74 19.76 18.89
CA LEU A 111 29.88 20.28 18.14
C LEU A 111 30.08 21.77 18.37
N LEU A 112 29.02 22.56 18.42
CA LEU A 112 29.10 24.01 18.67
C LEU A 112 29.58 24.36 20.08
N GLU A 113 29.39 23.45 21.06
CA GLU A 113 29.92 23.60 22.41
C GLU A 113 31.44 23.33 22.48
N ARG A 114 32.02 22.68 21.45
CA ARG A 114 33.44 22.39 21.35
C ARG A 114 34.16 23.53 20.61
N ASN A 115 35.16 24.15 21.25
CA ASN A 115 36.02 25.16 20.63
C ASN A 115 37.13 24.53 19.77
N GLU A 116 36.77 23.69 18.79
CA GLU A 116 37.72 23.02 17.90
C GLU A 116 37.81 23.72 16.53
N PRO A 117 38.98 23.74 15.86
CA PRO A 117 39.19 24.51 14.64
C PRO A 117 38.36 24.03 13.44
N ASN A 118 37.72 22.84 13.49
CA ASN A 118 36.99 22.25 12.37
C ASN A 118 35.47 22.14 12.60
N VAL A 119 34.94 22.75 13.69
CA VAL A 119 33.53 22.66 14.09
C VAL A 119 32.58 23.10 12.98
N VAL A 120 32.89 24.19 12.26
CA VAL A 120 32.03 24.71 11.20
C VAL A 120 31.80 23.69 10.07
N ASN A 121 32.84 22.96 9.67
CA ASN A 121 32.71 21.96 8.62
C ASN A 121 31.92 20.74 9.12
N GLN A 122 32.15 20.32 10.37
CA GLN A 122 31.41 19.20 10.98
C GLN A 122 29.91 19.55 11.12
N VAL A 123 29.58 20.74 11.61
CA VAL A 123 28.18 21.21 11.68
C VAL A 123 27.54 21.29 10.28
N ARG A 124 28.30 21.71 9.26
CA ARG A 124 27.80 21.75 7.88
C ARG A 124 27.43 20.35 7.38
N GLN A 125 28.19 19.31 7.75
CA GLN A 125 27.88 17.92 7.42
C GLN A 125 26.56 17.48 8.08
N GLU A 126 26.39 17.79 9.37
CA GLU A 126 25.14 17.46 10.08
C GLU A 126 23.91 18.17 9.46
N ILE A 127 24.07 19.42 9.02
CA ILE A 127 23.01 20.16 8.32
C ILE A 127 22.65 19.48 6.98
N VAL A 128 23.64 18.98 6.23
CA VAL A 128 23.38 18.20 5.00
C VAL A 128 22.59 16.93 5.31
N GLN A 129 22.88 16.26 6.42
CA GLN A 129 22.11 15.08 6.83
C GLN A 129 20.66 15.43 7.19
N ILE A 130 20.43 16.54 7.90
CA ILE A 130 19.08 17.05 8.19
C ILE A 130 18.31 17.32 6.89
N ASP A 131 18.93 18.01 5.92
CA ASP A 131 18.30 18.28 4.61
C ASP A 131 17.94 16.99 3.87
N ASN A 132 18.82 15.97 3.88
CA ASN A 132 18.58 14.68 3.27
C ASN A 132 17.37 13.96 3.89
N TYR A 133 17.29 13.86 5.22
CA TYR A 133 16.16 13.23 5.90
C TYR A 133 14.86 14.00 5.67
N THR A 134 14.92 15.33 5.64
CA THR A 134 13.74 16.15 5.37
C THR A 134 13.23 15.94 3.94
N ARG A 135 14.13 15.88 2.95
CA ARG A 135 13.76 15.59 1.55
C ARG A 135 13.17 14.19 1.41
N LEU A 136 13.76 13.20 2.08
CA LEU A 136 13.25 11.84 2.07
C LEU A 136 11.85 11.76 2.64
N ALA A 137 11.60 12.42 3.79
CA ALA A 137 10.28 12.51 4.39
C ALA A 137 9.25 13.16 3.46
N LEU A 138 9.61 14.29 2.82
CA LEU A 138 8.75 14.96 1.86
C LEU A 138 8.48 14.11 0.61
N SER A 139 9.46 13.37 0.12
CA SER A 139 9.31 12.46 -1.01
C SER A 139 8.37 11.31 -0.66
N TYR A 140 8.49 10.74 0.52
CA TYR A 140 7.57 9.71 0.98
C TYR A 140 6.12 10.23 1.08
N LEU A 141 5.91 11.44 1.62
CA LEU A 141 4.58 12.05 1.66
C LEU A 141 4.00 12.28 0.25
N LYS A 142 4.85 12.59 -0.74
CA LYS A 142 4.42 12.67 -2.14
C LYS A 142 4.03 11.30 -2.70
N LEU A 143 4.77 10.23 -2.38
CA LEU A 143 4.43 8.85 -2.77
C LEU A 143 3.08 8.39 -2.21
N LEU A 144 2.77 8.80 -0.99
CA LEU A 144 1.49 8.49 -0.35
C LEU A 144 0.31 9.23 -0.97
N ASN A 145 0.56 10.33 -1.68
CA ASN A 145 -0.46 11.06 -2.38
C ASN A 145 -0.63 10.47 -3.78
N GLU A 146 -1.68 9.68 -4.01
CA GLU A 146 -2.02 9.03 -5.29
C GLU A 146 -2.13 10.03 -6.47
N ALA A 147 -2.27 11.33 -6.18
CA ALA A 147 -2.26 12.42 -7.15
C ALA A 147 -0.84 12.91 -7.53
N SER A 148 0.21 12.26 -7.04
CA SER A 148 1.59 12.59 -7.42
C SER A 148 1.86 12.07 -8.83
N ASP A 149 1.59 12.90 -9.84
CA ASP A 149 1.90 12.60 -11.23
C ASP A 149 3.42 12.42 -11.41
N MET A 150 3.83 11.20 -11.65
CA MET A 150 5.20 10.92 -12.11
C MET A 150 5.39 11.52 -13.50
N THR A 151 6.39 12.36 -13.64
CA THR A 151 6.73 12.98 -14.92
C THR A 151 7.83 12.18 -15.59
N ILE A 152 7.45 11.19 -16.39
CA ILE A 152 8.39 10.35 -17.12
C ILE A 152 8.90 11.11 -18.33
N THR A 153 10.20 11.41 -18.33
CA THR A 153 10.91 12.12 -19.39
C THR A 153 12.21 11.40 -19.75
N GLU A 154 12.77 11.73 -20.90
CA GLU A 154 14.11 11.29 -21.23
C GLU A 154 15.13 12.13 -20.47
N VAL A 155 15.96 11.45 -19.65
CA VAL A 155 16.94 12.09 -18.76
C VAL A 155 18.29 11.44 -18.97
N THR A 156 19.37 12.24 -19.09
CA THR A 156 20.72 11.69 -19.18
C THR A 156 21.19 11.19 -17.81
N ILE A 157 21.95 10.11 -17.79
CA ILE A 157 22.48 9.56 -16.54
C ILE A 157 23.42 10.55 -15.85
N ASP A 158 24.17 11.30 -16.62
CA ASP A 158 25.05 12.36 -16.12
C ASP A 158 24.27 13.44 -15.34
N ASP A 159 23.08 13.82 -15.80
CA ASP A 159 22.24 14.82 -15.14
C ASP A 159 21.70 14.34 -13.78
N LEU A 160 21.61 13.03 -13.60
CA LEU A 160 21.20 12.42 -12.32
C LEU A 160 22.39 12.28 -11.36
N ILE A 161 23.57 11.91 -11.85
CA ILE A 161 24.72 11.49 -11.02
C ILE A 161 25.64 12.65 -10.68
N LYS A 162 26.01 13.50 -11.64
CA LYS A 162 26.95 14.61 -11.42
C LYS A 162 26.53 15.57 -10.29
N PRO A 163 25.24 15.99 -10.20
CA PRO A 163 24.81 16.82 -9.09
C PRO A 163 24.98 16.17 -7.73
N LEU A 164 24.75 14.85 -7.63
CA LEU A 164 24.92 14.10 -6.38
C LEU A 164 26.40 13.98 -5.99
N ILE A 165 27.29 13.67 -6.93
CA ILE A 165 28.74 13.67 -6.68
C ILE A 165 29.20 15.06 -6.18
N MET A 166 28.73 16.13 -6.80
CA MET A 166 29.08 17.48 -6.39
C MET A 166 28.52 17.84 -5.02
N LYS A 167 27.30 17.39 -4.71
CA LYS A 167 26.66 17.57 -3.39
C LYS A 167 27.50 16.93 -2.28
N TYR A 168 28.00 15.73 -2.50
CA TYR A 168 28.74 14.94 -1.50
C TYR A 168 30.26 15.08 -1.58
N ARG A 169 30.80 15.97 -2.44
CA ARG A 169 32.25 16.13 -2.65
C ARG A 169 33.06 16.31 -1.37
N ILE A 170 32.54 17.06 -0.41
CA ILE A 170 33.22 17.32 0.86
C ILE A 170 33.31 16.02 1.67
N HIS A 171 32.25 15.24 1.71
CA HIS A 171 32.21 13.94 2.40
C HIS A 171 33.23 12.96 1.79
N PHE A 172 33.35 12.92 0.45
CA PHE A 172 34.35 12.09 -0.22
C PHE A 172 35.77 12.46 0.22
N ILE A 173 36.08 13.77 0.27
CA ILE A 173 37.41 14.26 0.63
C ILE A 173 37.70 13.97 2.11
N GLU A 174 36.79 14.31 3.03
CA GLU A 174 37.01 14.15 4.47
C GLU A 174 37.06 12.71 4.93
N GLN A 175 36.30 11.84 4.28
CA GLN A 175 36.31 10.41 4.55
C GLN A 175 37.41 9.67 3.81
N HIS A 176 38.22 10.36 2.98
CA HIS A 176 39.22 9.75 2.10
C HIS A 176 38.66 8.65 1.19
N THR A 177 37.39 8.80 0.78
CA THR A 177 36.71 7.87 -0.11
C THR A 177 36.93 8.30 -1.55
N LYS A 178 37.42 7.38 -2.38
CA LYS A 178 37.64 7.65 -3.81
C LYS A 178 36.41 7.27 -4.62
N ILE A 179 35.99 8.18 -5.49
CA ILE A 179 34.91 7.92 -6.43
C ILE A 179 35.48 7.73 -7.84
N HIS A 180 35.13 6.63 -8.47
CA HIS A 180 35.46 6.29 -9.84
C HIS A 180 34.20 6.44 -10.69
N TYR A 181 34.15 7.53 -11.46
CA TYR A 181 33.04 7.86 -12.33
C TYR A 181 33.53 8.45 -13.62
N GLN A 182 33.01 7.93 -14.72
CA GLN A 182 33.22 8.49 -16.05
C GLN A 182 31.89 9.02 -16.58
N SER A 183 31.92 10.08 -17.40
CA SER A 183 30.72 10.68 -17.98
C SER A 183 29.95 9.65 -18.80
N ILE A 184 28.63 9.57 -18.55
CA ILE A 184 27.74 8.59 -19.19
C ILE A 184 26.69 9.38 -19.97
N ASP A 185 26.85 9.45 -21.29
CA ASP A 185 25.94 10.18 -22.20
C ASP A 185 24.66 9.41 -22.55
N ASN A 186 24.43 8.28 -21.90
CA ASN A 186 23.21 7.49 -22.11
C ASN A 186 22.00 8.17 -21.45
N SER A 187 20.88 8.16 -22.17
CA SER A 187 19.59 8.62 -21.66
C SER A 187 18.72 7.43 -21.25
N VAL A 188 17.88 7.64 -20.24
CA VAL A 188 16.87 6.69 -19.77
C VAL A 188 15.52 7.39 -19.65
N LEU A 189 14.44 6.64 -19.88
CA LEU A 189 13.08 7.14 -19.75
C LEU A 189 12.64 6.94 -18.29
N THR A 190 12.62 8.03 -17.52
CA THR A 190 12.34 7.95 -16.09
C THR A 190 11.84 9.28 -15.51
N ASP A 191 11.36 9.25 -14.28
CA ASP A 191 11.17 10.47 -13.49
C ASP A 191 12.49 10.88 -12.85
N ALA A 192 13.02 12.05 -13.25
CA ALA A 192 14.31 12.54 -12.78
C ALA A 192 14.37 12.73 -11.26
N GLN A 193 13.28 13.19 -10.65
CA GLN A 193 13.24 13.44 -9.21
C GLN A 193 13.30 12.13 -8.41
N TRP A 194 12.46 11.15 -8.75
CA TRP A 194 12.41 9.87 -8.07
C TRP A 194 13.68 9.06 -8.26
N THR A 195 14.22 9.05 -9.48
CA THR A 195 15.47 8.35 -9.78
C THR A 195 16.65 8.98 -9.06
N SER A 196 16.72 10.32 -8.98
CA SER A 196 17.75 11.00 -8.20
C SER A 196 17.68 10.65 -6.71
N ILE A 197 16.50 10.57 -6.11
CA ILE A 197 16.31 10.17 -4.71
C ILE A 197 16.82 8.74 -4.49
N LEU A 198 16.49 7.82 -5.38
CA LEU A 198 16.92 6.42 -5.31
C LEU A 198 18.45 6.30 -5.41
N ILE A 199 19.07 6.97 -6.40
CA ILE A 199 20.52 6.99 -6.56
C ILE A 199 21.18 7.63 -5.34
N GLU A 200 20.64 8.71 -4.82
CA GLU A 200 21.16 9.40 -3.64
C GLU A 200 21.15 8.49 -2.41
N GLN A 201 20.12 7.68 -2.20
CA GLN A 201 20.08 6.71 -1.11
C GLN A 201 21.16 5.64 -1.22
N ILE A 202 21.35 5.09 -2.42
CA ILE A 202 22.38 4.08 -2.65
C ILE A 202 23.76 4.69 -2.44
N LEU A 203 24.00 5.91 -2.94
CA LEU A 203 25.27 6.62 -2.79
C LEU A 203 25.56 6.96 -1.33
N ASN A 204 24.56 7.38 -0.56
CA ASN A 204 24.68 7.61 0.88
C ASN A 204 25.05 6.33 1.64
N ASN A 205 24.44 5.20 1.27
CA ASN A 205 24.81 3.92 1.87
C ASN A 205 26.26 3.57 1.52
N ALA A 206 26.68 3.71 0.28
CA ALA A 206 28.05 3.48 -0.13
C ALA A 206 29.04 4.38 0.64
N LEU A 207 28.77 5.69 0.78
CA LEU A 207 29.57 6.62 1.56
C LEU A 207 29.69 6.20 3.03
N LYS A 208 28.58 5.76 3.62
CA LYS A 208 28.54 5.35 5.02
C LYS A 208 29.36 4.09 5.30
N TYR A 209 29.24 3.10 4.41
CA TYR A 209 29.83 1.76 4.64
C TYR A 209 31.19 1.56 3.95
N ALA A 210 31.56 2.41 2.99
CA ALA A 210 32.85 2.39 2.29
C ALA A 210 33.80 3.53 2.71
N ARG A 211 33.75 3.96 3.97
CA ARG A 211 34.61 5.02 4.50
C ARG A 211 36.10 4.68 4.29
N GLY A 212 36.85 5.58 3.62
CA GLY A 212 38.26 5.36 3.28
C GLY A 212 38.50 4.31 2.20
N LYS A 213 37.48 3.96 1.45
CA LYS A 213 37.51 2.95 0.38
C LYS A 213 37.13 3.56 -0.96
N ASP A 214 36.86 2.71 -1.94
CA ASP A 214 36.55 3.12 -3.31
C ASP A 214 35.07 2.85 -3.62
N ILE A 215 34.46 3.75 -4.42
CA ILE A 215 33.11 3.63 -4.96
C ILE A 215 33.19 3.77 -6.48
N TRP A 216 32.59 2.84 -7.22
CA TRP A 216 32.51 2.85 -8.69
C TRP A 216 31.06 3.06 -9.11
N ILE A 217 30.87 3.90 -10.12
CA ILE A 217 29.57 4.12 -10.75
C ILE A 217 29.72 3.88 -12.24
N ASP A 218 29.08 2.84 -12.74
CA ASP A 218 29.13 2.39 -14.13
C ASP A 218 27.72 2.18 -14.67
N PHE A 219 27.55 2.31 -15.98
CA PHE A 219 26.32 2.03 -16.68
C PHE A 219 26.54 1.04 -17.82
N ASP A 220 25.79 -0.06 -17.77
CA ASP A 220 25.76 -1.01 -18.89
C ASP A 220 24.62 -0.65 -19.84
N SER A 221 24.96 -0.12 -21.01
CA SER A 221 24.01 0.27 -22.05
C SER A 221 23.27 -0.94 -22.67
N THR A 222 23.87 -2.15 -22.59
CA THR A 222 23.26 -3.36 -23.18
C THR A 222 22.13 -3.87 -22.30
N SER A 223 22.33 -3.92 -20.99
CA SER A 223 21.34 -4.36 -20.02
C SER A 223 20.52 -3.21 -19.44
N GLN A 224 20.84 -1.96 -19.77
CA GLN A 224 20.23 -0.73 -19.22
C GLN A 224 20.32 -0.69 -17.68
N GLN A 225 21.47 -1.06 -17.13
CA GLN A 225 21.68 -1.16 -15.69
C GLN A 225 22.69 -0.11 -15.21
N LEU A 226 22.29 0.71 -14.25
CA LEU A 226 23.18 1.55 -13.46
C LEU A 226 23.72 0.72 -12.29
N CYS A 227 25.05 0.60 -12.22
CA CYS A 227 25.73 -0.14 -11.16
C CYS A 227 26.48 0.82 -10.25
N ILE A 228 26.19 0.81 -8.96
CA ILE A 228 26.94 1.51 -7.91
C ILE A 228 27.56 0.44 -7.02
N LYS A 229 28.87 0.35 -7.03
CA LYS A 229 29.64 -0.67 -6.31
C LYS A 229 30.59 0.00 -5.32
N ASP A 230 30.66 -0.52 -4.11
CA ASP A 230 31.66 -0.14 -3.11
C ASP A 230 32.49 -1.36 -2.66
N ASN A 231 33.65 -1.12 -2.10
CA ASN A 231 34.50 -2.12 -1.47
C ASN A 231 34.56 -1.96 0.07
N GLY A 232 33.45 -1.49 0.65
CA GLY A 232 33.25 -1.29 2.09
C GLY A 232 33.18 -2.60 2.88
N ILE A 233 32.45 -2.56 3.97
CA ILE A 233 32.31 -3.72 4.88
C ILE A 233 31.43 -4.84 4.31
N GLY A 234 30.65 -4.54 3.26
CA GLY A 234 29.69 -5.48 2.64
C GLY A 234 28.49 -5.78 3.54
N ILE A 235 27.62 -6.67 3.02
CA ILE A 235 26.39 -7.11 3.71
C ILE A 235 26.54 -8.60 4.03
N SER A 236 26.19 -8.99 5.26
CA SER A 236 26.25 -10.40 5.64
C SER A 236 25.24 -11.23 4.87
N GLN A 237 25.53 -12.51 4.63
CA GLN A 237 24.58 -13.42 3.95
C GLN A 237 23.25 -13.57 4.72
N ALA A 238 23.28 -13.42 6.04
CA ALA A 238 22.10 -13.48 6.88
C ALA A 238 21.19 -12.24 6.75
N ASP A 239 21.80 -11.08 6.45
CA ASP A 239 21.09 -9.81 6.29
C ASP A 239 20.55 -9.60 4.87
N LEU A 240 21.23 -10.17 3.84
CA LEU A 240 20.88 -10.00 2.43
C LEU A 240 19.38 -10.18 2.10
N PRO A 241 18.67 -11.21 2.58
CA PRO A 241 17.24 -11.37 2.32
C PRO A 241 16.36 -10.28 2.93
N LYS A 242 16.88 -9.54 3.92
CA LYS A 242 16.12 -8.59 4.74
C LYS A 242 16.45 -7.13 4.45
N ILE A 243 17.42 -6.85 3.56
CA ILE A 243 17.85 -5.47 3.28
C ILE A 243 16.76 -4.59 2.69
N PHE A 244 15.73 -5.19 2.11
CA PHE A 244 14.55 -4.51 1.60
C PHE A 244 13.36 -4.53 2.57
N ASP A 245 13.51 -5.17 3.73
CA ASP A 245 12.47 -5.17 4.75
C ASP A 245 12.39 -3.80 5.42
N LYS A 246 11.17 -3.33 5.62
CA LYS A 246 10.88 -2.04 6.21
C LYS A 246 11.50 -1.88 7.61
N GLY A 247 12.31 -0.83 7.78
CA GLY A 247 12.94 -0.51 9.05
C GLY A 247 14.03 -1.50 9.47
N TYR A 248 14.45 -2.40 8.60
CA TYR A 248 15.54 -3.34 8.89
C TYR A 248 16.87 -2.60 8.90
N SER A 249 17.62 -2.79 9.96
CA SER A 249 19.01 -2.32 10.12
C SER A 249 19.84 -3.52 10.54
N GLY A 250 20.69 -4.00 9.64
CA GLY A 250 21.55 -5.15 9.91
C GLY A 250 22.48 -4.93 11.11
N TYR A 251 23.17 -5.98 11.55
CA TYR A 251 24.10 -5.95 12.69
C TYR A 251 25.10 -4.79 12.64
N ASN A 252 25.60 -4.46 11.45
CA ASN A 252 26.50 -3.34 11.21
C ASN A 252 25.80 -1.96 11.29
N GLY A 253 24.49 -1.90 11.09
CA GLY A 253 23.69 -0.67 11.19
C GLY A 253 23.47 -0.24 12.64
N SER A 254 23.36 -1.20 13.57
CA SER A 254 23.15 -0.92 15.00
C SER A 254 24.38 -0.35 15.70
N LEU A 255 25.59 -0.63 15.15
CA LEU A 255 26.86 -0.13 15.69
C LEU A 255 27.23 1.28 15.19
N ASN A 256 26.64 1.72 14.06
CA ASN A 256 27.01 2.97 13.39
C ASN A 256 25.83 3.96 13.25
N ASP A 257 24.86 3.94 14.17
CA ASP A 257 23.65 4.75 14.07
C ASP A 257 23.07 4.73 12.67
N LEU A 258 22.08 3.74 12.40
CA LEU A 258 21.10 4.19 11.50
C LEU A 258 20.42 3.21 10.61
N SER A 259 19.19 3.30 10.71
CA SER A 259 18.12 2.82 9.88
C SER A 259 18.35 3.03 8.38
N LEU A 260 18.33 1.96 7.65
CA LEU A 260 18.03 1.97 6.22
C LEU A 260 16.52 2.21 6.07
N ILE A 261 16.13 3.42 5.70
CA ILE A 261 14.80 3.64 5.15
C ILE A 261 14.91 3.28 3.68
N HIS A 262 14.43 2.08 3.33
CA HIS A 262 14.24 1.70 1.95
C HIS A 262 12.87 2.22 1.50
N ILE A 263 12.86 2.97 0.42
CA ILE A 263 11.66 3.38 -0.31
C ILE A 263 11.35 2.32 -1.36
#